data_38c73b1974ecf4b705eff3f289589d61
#
_entry.id   38c73b1974ecf4b705eff3f289589d61
#
_cell.length_a   1.000
_cell.length_b   1.000
_cell.length_c   1.000
_cell.angle_alpha   90.00
_cell.angle_beta   90.00
_cell.angle_gamma   90.00
#
_symmetry.space_group_name_H-M   'P 1'
#
loop_
_entity.id
_entity.type
_entity.pdbx_description
1 polymer ?
#
loop_
_entity_poly.entity_id
_entity_poly.type
_entity_poly.pdbx_seq_one_letter_code
_entity_poly.pdbx_strand_id
1 'polypeptide(L)'
;MKMTGICHSDGFDLSYRIEGEGAPILVIGSSVYYPRLFSSDIKQKYQWIFADHRGFAKPKRKLRAEDLRLDAVLDDIERMRTSLQLEDVVILGHSGHAFMALEYARTYPEHVRKVALFNTAPDNSEARQRKSESFFMETASLERKKRFEKDIAHLPQDIDKDPERRFVHMCIRAEAKSFYQERPGAAALWDGVFTNMPIIDELWGHTFARLDLIQRLTDVHVPVYIGLGRYDYLVAPVELWDAVEGGYPHVEKVIFEKSGHQPMLEEPQAFDQSFSKWMDK
;
A
#
# COMPACT_ATOMS: atom_id res chain seq x y z
N MET A 1 -16.02 -11.39 -13.12
CA MET A 1 -17.07 -10.35 -12.91
C MET A 1 -16.41 -9.03 -12.61
N LYS A 2 -17.01 -7.87 -12.99
CA LYS A 2 -16.54 -6.53 -12.55
C LYS A 2 -17.73 -5.79 -11.96
N MET A 3 -17.58 -5.32 -10.73
CA MET A 3 -18.62 -4.58 -10.01
C MET A 3 -18.01 -3.40 -9.28
N THR A 4 -18.72 -2.29 -9.19
CA THR A 4 -18.36 -1.13 -8.37
C THR A 4 -19.51 -0.80 -7.43
N GLY A 5 -19.19 -0.26 -6.27
CA GLY A 5 -20.20 0.15 -5.30
C GLY A 5 -19.63 1.13 -4.27
N ILE A 6 -20.44 1.46 -3.30
CA ILE A 6 -20.13 2.39 -2.22
C ILE A 6 -20.53 1.75 -0.91
N CYS A 7 -19.60 1.76 0.06
CA CYS A 7 -19.86 1.45 1.45
C CYS A 7 -19.95 2.77 2.24
N HIS A 8 -21.06 2.96 2.96
CA HIS A 8 -21.23 4.15 3.80
C HIS A 8 -20.62 3.93 5.18
N SER A 9 -19.66 4.76 5.56
CA SER A 9 -19.01 4.69 6.86
C SER A 9 -18.85 6.07 7.49
N ASP A 10 -19.56 6.32 8.58
CA ASP A 10 -19.45 7.49 9.45
C ASP A 10 -19.23 8.84 8.72
N GLY A 11 -20.07 9.10 7.71
CA GLY A 11 -20.03 10.33 6.91
C GLY A 11 -19.02 10.31 5.77
N PHE A 12 -18.51 9.14 5.41
CA PHE A 12 -17.72 8.90 4.21
C PHE A 12 -18.43 7.92 3.27
N ASP A 13 -18.29 8.15 1.97
CA ASP A 13 -18.65 7.22 0.91
C ASP A 13 -17.36 6.54 0.43
N LEU A 14 -17.15 5.32 0.89
CA LEU A 14 -15.98 4.53 0.55
C LEU A 14 -16.29 3.74 -0.72
N SER A 15 -15.67 4.11 -1.82
CA SER A 15 -15.85 3.39 -3.08
C SER A 15 -15.11 2.06 -3.03
N TYR A 16 -15.67 1.06 -3.69
CA TYR A 16 -14.99 -0.21 -3.92
C TYR A 16 -15.18 -0.71 -5.35
N ARG A 17 -14.25 -1.56 -5.77
CA ARG A 17 -14.29 -2.24 -7.05
C ARG A 17 -13.94 -3.70 -6.86
N ILE A 18 -14.80 -4.60 -7.36
CA ILE A 18 -14.58 -6.05 -7.33
C ILE A 18 -14.24 -6.53 -8.73
N GLU A 19 -13.17 -7.32 -8.85
CA GLU A 19 -12.76 -7.99 -10.10
C GLU A 19 -12.41 -9.45 -9.79
N GLY A 20 -12.77 -10.36 -10.70
CA GLY A 20 -12.54 -11.80 -10.54
C GLY A 20 -13.56 -12.50 -9.65
N GLU A 21 -13.26 -13.74 -9.29
CA GLU A 21 -14.08 -14.65 -8.49
C GLU A 21 -13.17 -15.58 -7.67
N GLY A 22 -13.67 -16.21 -6.61
CA GLY A 22 -12.91 -17.13 -5.75
C GLY A 22 -12.62 -16.55 -4.37
N ALA A 23 -11.45 -16.90 -3.80
CA ALA A 23 -11.06 -16.43 -2.48
C ALA A 23 -10.95 -14.91 -2.42
N PRO A 24 -11.59 -14.24 -1.45
CA PRO A 24 -11.61 -12.78 -1.37
C PRO A 24 -10.27 -12.22 -0.89
N ILE A 25 -9.73 -11.28 -1.66
CA ILE A 25 -8.55 -10.48 -1.34
C ILE A 25 -8.99 -9.04 -1.19
N LEU A 26 -8.97 -8.51 0.02
CA LEU A 26 -9.29 -7.13 0.31
C LEU A 26 -8.03 -6.27 0.26
N VAL A 27 -7.94 -5.44 -0.79
CA VAL A 27 -6.83 -4.52 -1.03
C VAL A 27 -7.20 -3.15 -0.46
N ILE A 28 -6.49 -2.75 0.59
CA ILE A 28 -6.69 -1.45 1.24
C ILE A 28 -6.02 -0.35 0.43
N GLY A 29 -6.73 0.76 0.22
CA GLY A 29 -6.12 1.99 -0.32
C GLY A 29 -7.01 2.72 -1.28
N SER A 30 -6.83 2.56 -2.58
CA SER A 30 -7.61 3.24 -3.60
C SER A 30 -8.25 2.28 -4.58
N SER A 31 -9.58 2.35 -4.69
CA SER A 31 -10.38 1.60 -5.68
C SER A 31 -10.11 2.03 -7.13
N VAL A 32 -9.38 3.15 -7.31
CA VAL A 32 -8.98 3.69 -8.61
C VAL A 32 -7.53 3.33 -8.96
N TYR A 33 -6.58 3.48 -8.04
CA TYR A 33 -5.16 3.25 -8.26
C TYR A 33 -4.82 1.77 -8.35
N TYR A 34 -5.19 0.98 -7.32
CA TYR A 34 -4.75 -0.41 -7.21
C TYR A 34 -5.21 -1.34 -8.34
N PRO A 35 -6.43 -1.23 -8.92
CA PRO A 35 -6.83 -2.08 -10.05
C PRO A 35 -5.92 -1.97 -11.27
N ARG A 36 -5.18 -0.85 -11.38
CA ARG A 36 -4.25 -0.56 -12.49
C ARG A 36 -2.89 -1.24 -12.35
N LEU A 37 -2.56 -1.74 -11.15
CA LEU A 37 -1.25 -2.33 -10.86
C LEU A 37 -1.18 -3.82 -11.16
N PHE A 38 -2.29 -4.54 -10.99
CA PHE A 38 -2.32 -6.00 -11.08
C PHE A 38 -2.60 -6.48 -12.49
N SER A 39 -1.98 -7.60 -12.87
CA SER A 39 -2.18 -8.25 -14.16
C SER A 39 -3.63 -8.72 -14.35
N SER A 40 -4.06 -8.91 -15.60
CA SER A 40 -5.37 -9.50 -15.88
C SER A 40 -5.43 -10.95 -15.41
N ASP A 41 -4.32 -11.67 -15.45
CA ASP A 41 -4.24 -13.10 -15.14
C ASP A 41 -4.45 -13.35 -13.65
N ILE A 42 -3.75 -12.61 -12.78
CA ILE A 42 -3.93 -12.76 -11.33
C ILE A 42 -5.34 -12.32 -10.89
N LYS A 43 -5.93 -11.32 -11.56
CA LYS A 43 -7.27 -10.85 -11.26
C LYS A 43 -8.37 -11.84 -11.64
N GLN A 44 -8.09 -12.85 -12.48
CA GLN A 44 -9.04 -13.91 -12.79
C GLN A 44 -8.99 -15.08 -11.78
N LYS A 45 -7.91 -15.21 -11.01
CA LYS A 45 -7.72 -16.35 -10.09
C LYS A 45 -8.41 -16.17 -8.75
N TYR A 46 -8.62 -14.93 -8.29
CA TYR A 46 -9.15 -14.58 -6.98
C TYR A 46 -10.19 -13.47 -7.10
N GLN A 47 -11.02 -13.31 -6.08
CA GLN A 47 -11.92 -12.18 -5.96
C GLN A 47 -11.16 -10.98 -5.35
N TRP A 48 -10.74 -10.05 -6.20
CA TRP A 48 -10.05 -8.83 -5.79
C TRP A 48 -11.05 -7.75 -5.42
N ILE A 49 -10.99 -7.25 -4.21
CA ILE A 49 -11.82 -6.18 -3.68
C ILE A 49 -10.90 -4.98 -3.39
N PHE A 50 -10.85 -4.03 -4.30
CA PHE A 50 -10.10 -2.79 -4.16
C PHE A 50 -10.98 -1.78 -3.44
N ALA A 51 -10.62 -1.41 -2.21
CA ALA A 51 -11.46 -0.61 -1.33
C ALA A 51 -10.78 0.71 -0.93
N ASP A 52 -11.50 1.82 -1.10
CA ASP A 52 -11.10 3.08 -0.49
C ASP A 52 -11.25 2.98 1.03
N HIS A 53 -10.37 3.64 1.76
CA HIS A 53 -10.60 4.04 3.14
C HIS A 53 -10.80 5.57 3.20
N ARG A 54 -11.18 6.12 4.36
CA ARG A 54 -11.48 7.56 4.51
C ARG A 54 -10.39 8.51 4.03
N GLY A 55 -9.13 8.08 3.98
CA GLY A 55 -8.01 8.84 3.41
C GLY A 55 -8.10 9.01 1.88
N PHE A 56 -8.94 8.21 1.19
CA PHE A 56 -9.19 8.30 -0.25
C PHE A 56 -10.65 8.65 -0.58
N ALA A 57 -11.43 9.13 0.40
CA ALA A 57 -12.82 9.49 0.24
C ALA A 57 -13.11 10.93 0.71
N LYS A 58 -14.03 11.60 0.01
CA LYS A 58 -14.50 12.92 0.44
C LYS A 58 -15.46 12.78 1.63
N PRO A 59 -15.25 13.56 2.72
CA PRO A 59 -16.20 13.57 3.81
C PRO A 59 -17.50 14.29 3.41
N LYS A 60 -18.65 13.76 3.85
CA LYS A 60 -19.97 14.40 3.71
C LYS A 60 -20.26 15.41 4.83
N ARG A 61 -19.39 15.51 5.79
CA ARG A 61 -19.45 16.40 6.96
C ARG A 61 -18.07 16.98 7.26
N LYS A 62 -18.02 17.97 8.14
CA LYS A 62 -16.74 18.47 8.64
C LYS A 62 -15.98 17.35 9.34
N LEU A 63 -14.66 17.26 9.08
CA LEU A 63 -13.78 16.31 9.77
C LEU A 63 -13.75 16.57 11.27
N ARG A 64 -13.72 15.52 12.04
CA ARG A 64 -13.51 15.49 13.49
C ARG A 64 -12.12 14.92 13.78
N ALA A 65 -11.61 15.10 15.00
CA ALA A 65 -10.31 14.56 15.41
C ALA A 65 -10.27 13.01 15.33
N GLU A 66 -11.39 12.37 15.64
CA GLU A 66 -11.52 10.90 15.57
C GLU A 66 -11.37 10.35 14.14
N ASP A 67 -11.73 11.15 13.14
CA ASP A 67 -11.64 10.72 11.73
C ASP A 67 -10.20 10.54 11.26
N LEU A 68 -9.24 11.15 11.94
CA LEU A 68 -7.82 11.10 11.60
C LEU A 68 -7.11 9.87 12.18
N ARG A 69 -7.77 9.13 13.08
CA ARG A 69 -7.16 8.04 13.82
C ARG A 69 -7.13 6.75 13.01
N LEU A 70 -6.13 5.91 13.29
CA LEU A 70 -5.97 4.61 12.63
C LEU A 70 -7.15 3.66 12.94
N ASP A 71 -7.64 3.64 14.19
CA ASP A 71 -8.79 2.81 14.57
C ASP A 71 -10.03 3.11 13.73
N ALA A 72 -10.29 4.38 13.43
CA ALA A 72 -11.39 4.75 12.56
C ALA A 72 -11.22 4.23 11.11
N VAL A 73 -9.98 4.09 10.63
CA VAL A 73 -9.69 3.44 9.34
C VAL A 73 -9.89 1.94 9.44
N LEU A 74 -9.48 1.30 10.54
CA LEU A 74 -9.72 -0.14 10.75
C LEU A 74 -11.21 -0.45 10.82
N ASP A 75 -12.01 0.41 11.44
CA ASP A 75 -13.47 0.31 11.45
C ASP A 75 -14.08 0.47 10.03
N ASP A 76 -13.51 1.33 9.19
CA ASP A 76 -13.92 1.45 7.78
C ASP A 76 -13.70 0.13 7.02
N ILE A 77 -12.55 -0.52 7.23
CA ILE A 77 -12.19 -1.79 6.59
C ILE A 77 -13.16 -2.88 7.06
N GLU A 78 -13.42 -2.97 8.37
CA GLU A 78 -14.36 -3.94 8.93
C GLU A 78 -15.80 -3.70 8.45
N ARG A 79 -16.22 -2.46 8.33
CA ARG A 79 -17.51 -2.10 7.77
C ARG A 79 -17.61 -2.48 6.29
N MET A 80 -16.53 -2.29 5.51
CA MET A 80 -16.48 -2.74 4.12
C MET A 80 -16.63 -4.26 4.03
N ARG A 81 -15.85 -5.02 4.81
CA ARG A 81 -15.96 -6.49 4.87
C ARG A 81 -17.38 -6.94 5.19
N THR A 82 -17.97 -6.39 6.24
CA THR A 82 -19.32 -6.73 6.69
C THR A 82 -20.39 -6.38 5.66
N SER A 83 -20.29 -5.20 5.04
CA SER A 83 -21.27 -4.75 4.02
C SER A 83 -21.25 -5.63 2.77
N LEU A 84 -20.09 -6.23 2.47
CA LEU A 84 -19.91 -7.19 1.37
C LEU A 84 -20.17 -8.64 1.78
N GLN A 85 -20.57 -8.88 3.05
CA GLN A 85 -20.89 -10.21 3.60
C GLN A 85 -19.71 -11.20 3.47
N LEU A 86 -18.49 -10.72 3.63
CA LEU A 86 -17.30 -11.56 3.61
C LEU A 86 -17.10 -12.16 5.02
N GLU A 87 -16.93 -13.47 5.12
CA GLU A 87 -16.65 -14.15 6.41
C GLU A 87 -15.24 -13.83 6.87
N ASP A 88 -14.27 -14.21 6.05
CA ASP A 88 -12.85 -13.89 6.23
C ASP A 88 -12.23 -13.43 4.90
N VAL A 89 -11.10 -12.76 4.99
CA VAL A 89 -10.41 -12.23 3.82
C VAL A 89 -8.91 -12.49 3.88
N VAL A 90 -8.27 -12.52 2.72
CA VAL A 90 -6.85 -12.18 2.64
C VAL A 90 -6.75 -10.67 2.61
N ILE A 91 -6.09 -10.07 3.60
CA ILE A 91 -5.92 -8.61 3.65
C ILE A 91 -4.60 -8.23 2.98
N LEU A 92 -4.65 -7.28 2.06
CA LEU A 92 -3.47 -6.82 1.33
C LEU A 92 -3.26 -5.32 1.54
N GLY A 93 -2.07 -4.97 2.00
CA GLY A 93 -1.60 -3.60 2.11
C GLY A 93 -0.29 -3.38 1.35
N HIS A 94 -0.22 -2.28 0.62
CA HIS A 94 0.97 -1.85 -0.12
C HIS A 94 1.46 -0.51 0.41
N SER A 95 2.78 -0.35 0.61
CA SER A 95 3.36 0.88 1.13
C SER A 95 2.80 1.21 2.53
N GLY A 96 2.37 2.43 2.78
CA GLY A 96 1.72 2.82 4.03
C GLY A 96 0.46 2.02 4.39
N HIS A 97 -0.26 1.48 3.40
CA HIS A 97 -1.42 0.63 3.65
C HIS A 97 -1.05 -0.74 4.27
N ALA A 98 0.23 -1.13 4.22
CA ALA A 98 0.71 -2.32 4.92
C ALA A 98 0.58 -2.20 6.44
N PHE A 99 0.76 -0.99 7.00
CA PHE A 99 0.51 -0.72 8.42
C PHE A 99 -0.96 -0.95 8.78
N MET A 100 -1.88 -0.50 7.90
CA MET A 100 -3.32 -0.71 8.10
C MET A 100 -3.68 -2.19 8.01
N ALA A 101 -3.13 -2.92 7.04
CA ALA A 101 -3.41 -4.35 6.85
C ALA A 101 -2.96 -5.19 8.06
N LEU A 102 -1.77 -4.93 8.58
CA LEU A 102 -1.27 -5.65 9.75
C LEU A 102 -2.04 -5.28 11.03
N GLU A 103 -2.32 -4.00 11.26
CA GLU A 103 -3.12 -3.57 12.42
C GLU A 103 -4.57 -4.08 12.34
N TYR A 104 -5.16 -4.16 11.13
CA TYR A 104 -6.47 -4.78 10.94
C TYR A 104 -6.44 -6.27 11.34
N ALA A 105 -5.44 -7.03 10.87
CA ALA A 105 -5.30 -8.44 11.24
C ALA A 105 -5.11 -8.67 12.75
N ARG A 106 -4.48 -7.71 13.45
CA ARG A 106 -4.33 -7.76 14.91
C ARG A 106 -5.63 -7.41 15.65
N THR A 107 -6.43 -6.50 15.08
CA THR A 107 -7.67 -6.02 15.71
C THR A 107 -8.83 -6.96 15.46
N TYR A 108 -8.89 -7.59 14.28
CA TYR A 108 -9.96 -8.50 13.84
C TYR A 108 -9.39 -9.85 13.35
N PRO A 109 -8.63 -10.58 14.21
CA PRO A 109 -7.93 -11.80 13.78
C PRO A 109 -8.85 -12.90 13.27
N GLU A 110 -10.10 -12.96 13.74
CA GLU A 110 -11.12 -13.94 13.33
C GLU A 110 -11.62 -13.71 11.90
N HIS A 111 -11.38 -12.54 11.32
CA HIS A 111 -11.81 -12.18 9.98
C HIS A 111 -10.67 -12.15 8.95
N VAL A 112 -9.46 -12.56 9.36
CA VAL A 112 -8.29 -12.55 8.48
C VAL A 112 -7.74 -13.95 8.31
N ARG A 113 -7.74 -14.44 7.08
CA ARG A 113 -7.16 -15.74 6.70
C ARG A 113 -5.66 -15.66 6.47
N LYS A 114 -5.21 -14.61 5.82
CA LYS A 114 -3.80 -14.34 5.48
C LYS A 114 -3.55 -12.84 5.37
N VAL A 115 -2.30 -12.42 5.57
CA VAL A 115 -1.87 -11.02 5.40
C VAL A 115 -0.83 -10.91 4.30
N ALA A 116 -0.99 -9.98 3.37
CA ALA A 116 -0.01 -9.70 2.33
C ALA A 116 0.46 -8.23 2.45
N LEU A 117 1.75 -8.04 2.68
CA LEU A 117 2.40 -6.74 2.83
C LEU A 117 3.36 -6.52 1.67
N PHE A 118 3.16 -5.46 0.91
CA PHE A 118 4.02 -5.15 -0.23
C PHE A 118 4.72 -3.82 -0.06
N ASN A 119 6.02 -3.80 -0.38
CA ASN A 119 6.82 -2.59 -0.53
C ASN A 119 6.62 -1.59 0.62
N THR A 120 6.82 -2.08 1.82
CA THR A 120 6.79 -1.31 3.06
C THR A 120 8.07 -1.55 3.85
N ALA A 121 8.47 -0.58 4.63
CA ALA A 121 9.52 -0.74 5.63
C ALA A 121 8.91 -1.22 6.96
N PRO A 122 9.72 -1.81 7.87
CA PRO A 122 9.25 -2.20 9.20
C PRO A 122 8.66 -1.06 10.02
N ASP A 123 9.14 0.15 9.81
CA ASP A 123 8.67 1.37 10.47
C ASP A 123 8.70 2.57 9.52
N ASN A 124 8.10 3.69 9.93
CA ASN A 124 8.16 4.95 9.18
C ASN A 124 8.89 6.05 9.95
N SER A 125 9.89 5.69 10.77
CA SER A 125 10.70 6.62 11.55
C SER A 125 11.61 7.48 10.66
N GLU A 126 12.06 8.62 11.22
CA GLU A 126 13.08 9.43 10.55
C GLU A 126 14.39 8.66 10.29
N ALA A 127 14.77 7.74 11.18
CA ALA A 127 15.95 6.91 11.01
C ALA A 127 15.80 6.01 9.78
N ARG A 128 14.63 5.41 9.59
CA ARG A 128 14.32 4.63 8.39
C ARG A 128 14.31 5.53 7.13
N GLN A 129 13.73 6.73 7.19
CA GLN A 129 13.73 7.67 6.06
C GLN A 129 15.15 8.05 5.64
N ARG A 130 16.03 8.32 6.60
CA ARG A 130 17.47 8.54 6.33
C ARG A 130 18.14 7.33 5.66
N LYS A 131 17.80 6.10 6.08
CA LYS A 131 18.33 4.87 5.42
C LYS A 131 17.87 4.77 3.97
N SER A 132 16.61 5.07 3.67
CA SER A 132 16.11 5.09 2.29
C SER A 132 16.85 6.12 1.43
N GLU A 133 17.09 7.30 1.99
CA GLU A 133 17.86 8.35 1.28
C GLU A 133 19.29 7.92 1.03
N SER A 134 19.98 7.40 2.05
CA SER A 134 21.36 6.88 1.90
C SER A 134 21.39 5.77 0.86
N PHE A 135 20.47 4.82 0.90
CA PHE A 135 20.37 3.73 -0.07
C PHE A 135 20.22 4.25 -1.50
N PHE A 136 19.36 5.25 -1.72
CA PHE A 136 19.22 5.89 -3.02
C PHE A 136 20.52 6.59 -3.45
N MET A 137 21.11 7.38 -2.55
CA MET A 137 22.34 8.14 -2.86
C MET A 137 23.56 7.25 -3.11
N GLU A 138 23.63 6.08 -2.49
CA GLU A 138 24.77 5.17 -2.63
C GLU A 138 24.63 4.25 -3.85
N THR A 139 23.42 3.79 -4.15
CA THR A 139 23.21 2.69 -5.13
C THR A 139 22.53 3.10 -6.44
N ALA A 140 21.79 4.21 -6.46
CA ALA A 140 21.13 4.66 -7.68
C ALA A 140 22.16 5.22 -8.69
N SER A 141 21.91 5.00 -10.00
CA SER A 141 22.74 5.55 -11.05
C SER A 141 22.73 7.09 -11.05
N LEU A 142 23.80 7.69 -11.58
CA LEU A 142 23.89 9.15 -11.71
C LEU A 142 22.72 9.73 -12.53
N GLU A 143 22.31 9.03 -13.59
CA GLU A 143 21.18 9.43 -14.44
C GLU A 143 19.87 9.45 -13.65
N ARG A 144 19.64 8.41 -12.83
CA ARG A 144 18.46 8.32 -11.98
C ARG A 144 18.42 9.44 -10.94
N LYS A 145 19.55 9.76 -10.31
CA LYS A 145 19.66 10.88 -9.34
C LYS A 145 19.35 12.21 -10.01
N LYS A 146 19.93 12.49 -11.18
CA LYS A 146 19.67 13.71 -11.95
C LYS A 146 18.19 13.82 -12.36
N ARG A 147 17.56 12.70 -12.76
CA ARG A 147 16.13 12.67 -13.07
C ARG A 147 15.30 13.01 -11.84
N PHE A 148 15.59 12.39 -10.71
CA PHE A 148 14.92 12.70 -9.45
C PHE A 148 15.04 14.18 -9.07
N GLU A 149 16.26 14.73 -9.10
CA GLU A 149 16.50 16.16 -8.80
C GLU A 149 15.71 17.09 -9.72
N LYS A 150 15.69 16.80 -11.01
CA LYS A 150 14.91 17.55 -11.99
C LYS A 150 13.41 17.49 -11.70
N ASP A 151 12.88 16.30 -11.45
CA ASP A 151 11.44 16.07 -11.28
C ASP A 151 10.94 16.66 -9.96
N ILE A 152 11.67 16.43 -8.86
CA ILE A 152 11.28 16.92 -7.53
C ILE A 152 11.34 18.45 -7.42
N ALA A 153 12.16 19.11 -8.22
CA ALA A 153 12.23 20.57 -8.28
C ALA A 153 10.90 21.23 -8.73
N HIS A 154 10.03 20.48 -9.41
CA HIS A 154 8.71 20.98 -9.81
C HIS A 154 7.62 20.80 -8.74
N LEU A 155 7.90 20.00 -7.69
CA LEU A 155 6.91 19.68 -6.66
C LEU A 155 6.30 20.92 -5.97
N PRO A 156 7.06 21.96 -5.57
CA PRO A 156 6.48 23.16 -4.96
C PRO A 156 5.45 23.83 -5.89
N GLN A 157 5.76 23.96 -7.18
CA GLN A 157 4.86 24.56 -8.15
C GLN A 157 3.58 23.74 -8.35
N ASP A 158 3.67 22.41 -8.32
CA ASP A 158 2.50 21.54 -8.43
C ASP A 158 1.60 21.66 -7.19
N ILE A 159 2.21 21.72 -5.99
CA ILE A 159 1.48 21.92 -4.73
C ILE A 159 0.79 23.28 -4.70
N ASP A 160 1.47 24.36 -5.15
CA ASP A 160 0.87 25.69 -5.20
C ASP A 160 -0.36 25.74 -6.11
N LYS A 161 -0.35 24.98 -7.21
CA LYS A 161 -1.48 24.91 -8.16
C LYS A 161 -2.65 24.07 -7.62
N ASP A 162 -2.36 22.99 -6.91
CA ASP A 162 -3.38 22.05 -6.41
C ASP A 162 -2.93 21.42 -5.07
N PRO A 163 -3.03 22.16 -3.95
CA PRO A 163 -2.55 21.73 -2.65
C PRO A 163 -3.31 20.52 -2.09
N GLU A 164 -4.56 20.30 -2.52
CA GLU A 164 -5.35 19.14 -2.11
C GLU A 164 -4.81 17.83 -2.68
N ARG A 165 -4.03 17.89 -3.75
CA ARG A 165 -3.39 16.73 -4.37
C ARG A 165 -1.90 16.60 -4.07
N ARG A 166 -1.38 17.26 -3.03
CA ARG A 166 0.07 17.26 -2.76
C ARG A 166 0.67 15.87 -2.56
N PHE A 167 -0.07 14.92 -1.98
CA PHE A 167 0.36 13.51 -1.88
C PHE A 167 0.55 12.88 -3.25
N VAL A 168 -0.41 13.08 -4.15
CA VAL A 168 -0.33 12.57 -5.53
C VAL A 168 0.83 13.23 -6.29
N HIS A 169 1.00 14.55 -6.15
CA HIS A 169 2.12 15.26 -6.77
C HIS A 169 3.47 14.73 -6.27
N MET A 170 3.60 14.48 -4.97
CA MET A 170 4.80 13.88 -4.40
C MET A 170 5.07 12.48 -4.99
N CYS A 171 4.05 11.63 -5.08
CA CYS A 171 4.19 10.29 -5.68
C CYS A 171 4.63 10.36 -7.14
N ILE A 172 4.06 11.27 -7.93
CA ILE A 172 4.42 11.46 -9.34
C ILE A 172 5.87 11.98 -9.45
N ARG A 173 6.25 12.99 -8.67
CA ARG A 173 7.60 13.57 -8.71
C ARG A 173 8.69 12.66 -8.14
N ALA A 174 8.31 11.70 -7.31
CA ALA A 174 9.20 10.66 -6.79
C ALA A 174 9.31 9.42 -7.70
N GLU A 175 8.85 9.45 -8.95
CA GLU A 175 8.86 8.31 -9.87
C GLU A 175 10.24 7.67 -9.99
N ALA A 176 11.31 8.45 -10.04
CA ALA A 176 12.67 7.95 -10.12
C ALA A 176 13.10 7.10 -8.90
N LYS A 177 12.43 7.27 -7.75
CA LYS A 177 12.61 6.43 -6.56
C LYS A 177 11.64 5.25 -6.51
N SER A 178 10.53 5.33 -7.28
CA SER A 178 9.43 4.35 -7.23
C SER A 178 9.60 3.18 -8.18
N PHE A 179 10.17 3.38 -9.36
CA PHE A 179 10.28 2.33 -10.38
C PHE A 179 11.72 1.88 -10.62
N TYR A 180 11.90 0.58 -10.87
CA TYR A 180 13.20 0.03 -11.26
C TYR A 180 13.68 0.60 -12.59
N GLN A 181 12.79 0.64 -13.57
CA GLN A 181 13.04 1.29 -14.87
C GLN A 181 12.14 2.51 -15.02
N GLU A 182 12.59 3.48 -15.81
CA GLU A 182 11.75 4.60 -16.21
C GLU A 182 10.44 4.10 -16.85
N ARG A 183 9.32 4.66 -16.42
CA ARG A 183 8.00 4.24 -16.89
C ARG A 183 7.21 5.44 -17.44
N PRO A 184 7.40 5.80 -18.71
CA PRO A 184 6.65 6.89 -19.31
C PRO A 184 5.14 6.69 -19.13
N GLY A 185 4.47 7.73 -18.66
CA GLY A 185 3.02 7.68 -18.39
C GLY A 185 2.62 7.12 -17.02
N ALA A 186 3.55 6.82 -16.11
CA ALA A 186 3.24 6.35 -14.76
C ALA A 186 2.35 7.33 -13.98
N ALA A 187 2.42 8.62 -14.26
CA ALA A 187 1.54 9.64 -13.68
C ALA A 187 0.04 9.33 -13.89
N ALA A 188 -0.33 8.69 -15.01
CA ALA A 188 -1.71 8.29 -15.31
C ALA A 188 -2.27 7.23 -14.32
N LEU A 189 -1.42 6.53 -13.57
CA LEU A 189 -1.86 5.65 -12.48
C LEU A 189 -2.65 6.41 -11.42
N TRP A 190 -2.38 7.70 -11.27
CA TRP A 190 -2.99 8.60 -10.28
C TRP A 190 -4.17 9.40 -10.81
N ASP A 191 -4.57 9.22 -12.09
CA ASP A 191 -5.72 9.93 -12.67
C ASP A 191 -7.01 9.54 -11.95
N GLY A 192 -7.75 10.56 -11.48
CA GLY A 192 -9.00 10.38 -10.75
C GLY A 192 -8.86 9.89 -9.30
N VAL A 193 -7.64 9.74 -8.79
CA VAL A 193 -7.41 9.42 -7.38
C VAL A 193 -7.62 10.66 -6.53
N PHE A 194 -8.54 10.59 -5.58
CA PHE A 194 -8.75 11.60 -4.55
C PHE A 194 -7.95 11.24 -3.29
N THR A 195 -7.44 12.23 -2.57
CA THR A 195 -6.78 12.07 -1.28
C THR A 195 -7.31 13.08 -0.27
N ASN A 196 -7.66 12.59 0.93
CA ASN A 196 -8.04 13.41 2.07
C ASN A 196 -6.77 13.79 2.85
N MET A 197 -6.21 14.96 2.52
CA MET A 197 -4.89 15.34 3.02
C MET A 197 -4.76 15.37 4.54
N PRO A 198 -5.73 15.89 5.35
CA PRO A 198 -5.63 15.83 6.80
C PRO A 198 -5.46 14.41 7.35
N ILE A 199 -6.16 13.43 6.76
CA ILE A 199 -6.07 12.02 7.19
C ILE A 199 -4.75 11.41 6.74
N ILE A 200 -4.32 11.68 5.50
CA ILE A 200 -3.03 11.22 4.98
C ILE A 200 -1.88 11.77 5.82
N ASP A 201 -1.89 13.05 6.15
CA ASP A 201 -0.84 13.67 6.97
C ASP A 201 -0.73 13.06 8.36
N GLU A 202 -1.85 12.81 9.03
CA GLU A 202 -1.82 12.17 10.34
C GLU A 202 -1.29 10.74 10.27
N LEU A 203 -1.79 9.94 9.32
CA LEU A 203 -1.42 8.53 9.21
C LEU A 203 0.05 8.36 8.78
N TRP A 204 0.45 8.98 7.68
CA TRP A 204 1.81 8.84 7.14
C TRP A 204 2.84 9.68 7.89
N GLY A 205 2.47 10.87 8.36
CA GLY A 205 3.36 11.79 9.03
C GLY A 205 3.59 11.47 10.51
N HIS A 206 2.60 10.91 11.20
CA HIS A 206 2.65 10.74 12.65
C HIS A 206 2.36 9.32 13.12
N THR A 207 1.24 8.73 12.68
CA THR A 207 0.77 7.44 13.24
C THR A 207 1.71 6.30 12.85
N PHE A 208 2.07 6.16 11.58
CA PHE A 208 2.94 5.05 11.13
C PHE A 208 4.37 5.17 11.63
N ALA A 209 4.84 6.38 11.97
CA ALA A 209 6.15 6.57 12.57
C ALA A 209 6.29 5.97 13.99
N ARG A 210 5.15 5.65 14.64
CA ARG A 210 5.08 5.07 15.98
C ARG A 210 4.87 3.56 15.97
N LEU A 211 4.72 2.95 14.78
CA LEU A 211 4.48 1.53 14.61
C LEU A 211 5.74 0.83 14.14
N ASP A 212 6.04 -0.32 14.76
CA ASP A 212 7.06 -1.26 14.36
C ASP A 212 6.37 -2.55 13.89
N LEU A 213 6.35 -2.79 12.58
CA LEU A 213 5.67 -3.94 11.99
C LEU A 213 6.31 -5.27 12.39
N ILE A 214 7.63 -5.31 12.60
CA ILE A 214 8.31 -6.55 13.07
C ILE A 214 7.79 -6.91 14.46
N GLN A 215 7.75 -5.95 15.38
CA GLN A 215 7.18 -6.18 16.71
C GLN A 215 5.71 -6.59 16.61
N ARG A 216 4.92 -5.96 15.73
CA ARG A 216 3.49 -6.27 15.55
C ARG A 216 3.22 -7.68 14.99
N LEU A 217 4.15 -8.24 14.22
CA LEU A 217 4.04 -9.61 13.71
C LEU A 217 3.98 -10.65 14.82
N THR A 218 4.44 -10.38 16.05
CA THR A 218 4.33 -11.31 17.19
C THR A 218 2.89 -11.63 17.57
N ASP A 219 1.96 -10.71 17.29
CA ASP A 219 0.55 -10.84 17.62
C ASP A 219 -0.30 -11.37 16.44
N VAL A 220 0.34 -11.68 15.30
CA VAL A 220 -0.33 -12.19 14.09
C VAL A 220 0.06 -13.65 13.90
N HIS A 221 -0.93 -14.55 13.87
CA HIS A 221 -0.69 -16.00 13.82
C HIS A 221 -1.11 -16.65 12.49
N VAL A 222 -1.70 -15.86 11.59
CA VAL A 222 -2.03 -16.31 10.22
C VAL A 222 -0.81 -16.15 9.30
N PRO A 223 -0.78 -16.87 8.16
CA PRO A 223 0.31 -16.73 7.20
C PRO A 223 0.48 -15.29 6.72
N VAL A 224 1.72 -14.79 6.72
CA VAL A 224 2.08 -13.45 6.26
C VAL A 224 3.03 -13.53 5.07
N TYR A 225 2.72 -12.80 4.01
CA TYR A 225 3.58 -12.61 2.85
C TYR A 225 4.16 -11.20 2.87
N ILE A 226 5.47 -11.08 2.74
CA ILE A 226 6.17 -9.80 2.61
C ILE A 226 6.87 -9.78 1.24
N GLY A 227 6.29 -9.04 0.30
CA GLY A 227 6.83 -8.87 -1.05
C GLY A 227 7.52 -7.53 -1.22
N LEU A 228 8.81 -7.52 -1.59
CA LEU A 228 9.66 -6.33 -1.63
C LEU A 228 10.35 -6.19 -2.99
N GLY A 229 10.31 -4.99 -3.58
CA GLY A 229 11.14 -4.67 -4.73
C GLY A 229 12.57 -4.31 -4.30
N ARG A 230 13.58 -4.91 -4.93
CA ARG A 230 15.00 -4.69 -4.62
C ARG A 230 15.40 -3.21 -4.70
N TYR A 231 14.81 -2.48 -5.65
CA TYR A 231 15.16 -1.10 -5.97
C TYR A 231 14.09 -0.10 -5.53
N ASP A 232 13.35 -0.44 -4.47
CA ASP A 232 12.39 0.47 -3.87
C ASP A 232 13.11 1.51 -3.00
N TYR A 233 13.37 2.66 -3.59
CA TYR A 233 14.06 3.76 -2.89
C TYR A 233 13.12 4.63 -2.02
N LEU A 234 11.82 4.33 -1.99
CA LEU A 234 10.87 5.07 -1.15
C LEU A 234 10.84 4.55 0.29
N VAL A 235 10.97 3.23 0.47
CA VAL A 235 10.69 2.61 1.77
C VAL A 235 11.91 2.05 2.48
N ALA A 236 13.03 1.84 1.84
CA ALA A 236 14.31 1.44 2.43
C ALA A 236 14.87 0.17 1.79
N PRO A 237 16.12 -0.19 2.08
CA PRO A 237 16.68 -1.45 1.60
C PRO A 237 15.92 -2.65 2.19
N VAL A 238 15.82 -3.73 1.39
CA VAL A 238 15.05 -4.95 1.75
C VAL A 238 15.60 -5.66 2.98
N GLU A 239 16.86 -5.43 3.29
CA GLU A 239 17.59 -6.00 4.43
C GLU A 239 17.03 -5.56 5.79
N LEU A 240 16.22 -4.49 5.84
CA LEU A 240 15.52 -4.10 7.07
C LEU A 240 14.52 -5.15 7.53
N TRP A 241 14.11 -6.04 6.64
CA TRP A 241 13.23 -7.17 6.94
C TRP A 241 13.97 -8.47 7.25
N ASP A 242 15.31 -8.49 7.32
CA ASP A 242 16.07 -9.72 7.63
C ASP A 242 15.78 -10.24 9.04
N ALA A 243 15.36 -9.36 9.94
CA ALA A 243 14.98 -9.74 11.30
C ALA A 243 13.78 -10.72 11.38
N VAL A 244 12.97 -10.85 10.32
CA VAL A 244 11.88 -11.84 10.29
C VAL A 244 12.37 -13.24 9.94
N GLU A 245 13.57 -13.38 9.37
CA GLU A 245 14.13 -14.67 8.97
C GLU A 245 14.50 -15.51 10.20
N GLY A 246 13.94 -16.71 10.28
CA GLY A 246 14.16 -17.65 11.40
C GLY A 246 13.42 -17.32 12.71
N GLY A 247 12.84 -16.11 12.84
CA GLY A 247 12.09 -15.69 14.03
C GLY A 247 10.58 -15.82 13.90
N TYR A 248 10.07 -15.84 12.67
CA TYR A 248 8.63 -15.82 12.36
C TYR A 248 8.27 -16.91 11.34
N PRO A 249 8.00 -18.14 11.76
CA PRO A 249 7.79 -19.28 10.84
C PRO A 249 6.56 -19.15 9.95
N HIS A 250 5.61 -18.27 10.28
CA HIS A 250 4.43 -17.95 9.49
C HIS A 250 4.67 -16.82 8.48
N VAL A 251 5.86 -16.23 8.44
CA VAL A 251 6.21 -15.12 7.54
C VAL A 251 7.05 -15.64 6.37
N GLU A 252 6.62 -15.36 5.15
CA GLU A 252 7.38 -15.61 3.92
C GLU A 252 7.83 -14.27 3.32
N LYS A 253 9.15 -14.03 3.27
CA LYS A 253 9.74 -12.85 2.62
C LYS A 253 10.18 -13.20 1.20
N VAL A 254 9.74 -12.40 0.23
CA VAL A 254 10.08 -12.56 -1.20
C VAL A 254 10.59 -11.23 -1.75
N ILE A 255 11.68 -11.31 -2.51
CA ILE A 255 12.31 -10.14 -3.14
C ILE A 255 12.13 -10.23 -4.66
N PHE A 256 11.62 -9.15 -5.24
CA PHE A 256 11.48 -8.96 -6.67
C PHE A 256 12.71 -8.19 -7.18
N GLU A 257 13.58 -8.91 -7.88
CA GLU A 257 14.94 -8.45 -8.19
C GLU A 257 15.02 -7.34 -9.23
N LYS A 258 13.95 -7.13 -10.00
CA LYS A 258 13.86 -6.10 -11.06
C LYS A 258 12.70 -5.14 -10.82
N SER A 259 12.34 -4.92 -9.56
CA SER A 259 11.25 -4.04 -9.17
C SER A 259 11.69 -2.96 -8.20
N GLY A 260 11.03 -1.82 -8.32
CA GLY A 260 10.97 -0.78 -7.30
C GLY A 260 9.74 -0.96 -6.41
N HIS A 261 8.91 0.08 -6.33
CA HIS A 261 7.77 0.16 -5.41
C HIS A 261 6.54 -0.64 -5.84
N GLN A 262 6.44 -1.10 -7.09
CA GLN A 262 5.26 -1.77 -7.63
C GLN A 262 5.60 -3.11 -8.31
N PRO A 263 6.05 -4.15 -7.59
CA PRO A 263 6.45 -5.43 -8.19
C PRO A 263 5.30 -6.11 -8.96
N MET A 264 4.03 -5.93 -8.52
CA MET A 264 2.86 -6.44 -9.23
C MET A 264 2.69 -5.85 -10.64
N LEU A 265 3.28 -4.68 -10.89
CA LEU A 265 3.26 -3.99 -12.18
C LEU A 265 4.58 -4.14 -12.96
N GLU A 266 5.71 -4.25 -12.25
CA GLU A 266 7.06 -4.26 -12.83
C GLU A 266 7.52 -5.67 -13.20
N GLU A 267 7.19 -6.67 -12.39
CA GLU A 267 7.48 -8.09 -12.62
C GLU A 267 6.19 -8.94 -12.52
N PRO A 268 5.16 -8.69 -13.34
CA PRO A 268 3.84 -9.28 -13.16
C PRO A 268 3.85 -10.82 -13.17
N GLN A 269 4.66 -11.46 -14.02
CA GLN A 269 4.74 -12.93 -14.06
C GLN A 269 5.37 -13.51 -12.78
N ALA A 270 6.46 -12.91 -12.29
CA ALA A 270 7.11 -13.33 -11.05
C ALA A 270 6.20 -13.10 -9.84
N PHE A 271 5.50 -11.95 -9.83
CA PHE A 271 4.50 -11.63 -8.82
C PHE A 271 3.37 -12.67 -8.80
N ASP A 272 2.74 -12.91 -9.94
CA ASP A 272 1.61 -13.82 -10.09
C ASP A 272 1.97 -15.24 -9.66
N GLN A 273 3.16 -15.74 -10.04
CA GLN A 273 3.64 -17.07 -9.65
C GLN A 273 3.91 -17.16 -8.14
N SER A 274 4.66 -16.21 -7.59
CA SER A 274 5.05 -16.22 -6.18
C SER A 274 3.83 -16.04 -5.28
N PHE A 275 2.97 -15.07 -5.59
CA PHE A 275 1.77 -14.80 -4.81
C PHE A 275 0.76 -15.95 -4.87
N SER A 276 0.52 -16.53 -6.07
CA SER A 276 -0.36 -17.71 -6.20
C SER A 276 0.18 -18.91 -5.41
N LYS A 277 1.49 -19.19 -5.48
CA LYS A 277 2.10 -20.27 -4.70
C LYS A 277 1.91 -20.10 -3.19
N TRP A 278 1.97 -18.87 -2.70
CA TRP A 278 1.72 -18.59 -1.28
C TRP A 278 0.23 -18.69 -0.94
N MET A 279 -0.65 -18.24 -1.83
CA MET A 279 -2.11 -18.35 -1.65
C MET A 279 -2.57 -19.81 -1.53
N ASP A 280 -1.93 -20.72 -2.26
CA ASP A 280 -2.28 -22.15 -2.33
C ASP A 280 -1.77 -22.97 -1.12
N LYS A 281 -0.91 -22.41 -0.26
CA LYS A 281 -0.46 -23.02 1.01
C LYS A 281 -1.55 -22.89 2.08
#